data_bc581092255f56769bcfdb06eb12c557
#
_entry.id   bc581092255f56769bcfdb06eb12c557
#
_cell.length_a   1.000
_cell.length_b   1.000
_cell.length_c   1.000
_cell.angle_alpha   90.00
_cell.angle_beta   90.00
_cell.angle_gamma   90.00
#
_symmetry.space_group_name_H-M   'P 1'
#
loop_
_entity.id
_entity.type
_entity.pdbx_description
1 polymer ?
#
loop_
_entity_poly.entity_id
_entity_poly.type
_entity_poly.pdbx_seq_one_letter_code
_entity_poly.pdbx_strand_id
1 'polypeptide(L)'
;MRFSPLPFAFLVGLSILGLSGCRESNDSVGTGSQAAPAGTDPVPTTTGKKRIILLNNTESPFWDAARAGIAKAAEDLKLEENGFTASMDSNTNGEEGQIEKLRQYGTQSDIAAVIISPTSATNAAIADELKNLKEKGIIIGTFDSDLDTKFQETREFYVGTNNTRGGEVLGAAAKGLQPDGGEYVQFVGYGSMQNAVQRMDGFTSAAGDKFTQKGRRTDDTDPNRARDNVRDSIDQNSSLSVLVGIWSYNAPAIVDVVKEKNMRDKFTIVTFDAEPIAIEQMSEGMIDAMVVQNPFGMGYDSVRYVYSKLRGDAATIAEMFPNMKDSGGNIRDTGLKIVAPDEGSPLTPEMFKEFGPSVQFLKLSEFKAWLKEYNLTGS
;
A
#
# COMPACT_ATOMS: atom_id res chain seq x y z
N MET A 1 -25.20 48.61 -25.22
CA MET A 1 -25.71 48.29 -26.55
C MET A 1 -26.28 46.88 -26.49
N ARG A 2 -27.57 46.80 -26.74
CA ARG A 2 -28.35 45.58 -26.83
C ARG A 2 -28.05 44.88 -28.16
N PHE A 3 -27.94 43.59 -28.19
CA PHE A 3 -28.53 42.78 -29.27
C PHE A 3 -28.85 41.37 -28.73
N SER A 4 -30.11 41.05 -28.94
CA SER A 4 -30.82 39.79 -28.57
C SER A 4 -30.85 38.81 -29.77
N PRO A 5 -31.45 37.63 -29.61
CA PRO A 5 -31.14 36.39 -30.30
C PRO A 5 -32.08 36.02 -31.45
N LEU A 6 -31.79 35.02 -32.21
CA LEU A 6 -32.80 34.34 -33.04
C LEU A 6 -32.53 32.83 -33.19
N PRO A 7 -33.58 32.01 -33.27
CA PRO A 7 -33.54 30.56 -33.22
C PRO A 7 -33.64 29.91 -34.59
N PHE A 8 -33.26 28.66 -34.71
CA PHE A 8 -33.73 27.80 -35.83
C PHE A 8 -34.30 26.48 -35.33
N ALA A 9 -35.46 26.19 -35.86
CA ALA A 9 -36.37 25.14 -35.49
C ALA A 9 -36.29 23.91 -36.43
N PHE A 10 -36.64 22.78 -35.88
CA PHE A 10 -37.36 21.59 -36.44
C PHE A 10 -37.10 21.12 -37.87
N LEU A 11 -36.75 19.82 -37.97
CA LEU A 11 -37.47 18.97 -38.97
C LEU A 11 -37.60 17.53 -38.41
N VAL A 12 -38.87 17.16 -38.27
CA VAL A 12 -39.40 15.83 -37.96
C VAL A 12 -39.47 15.06 -39.25
N GLY A 13 -39.01 13.82 -39.25
CA GLY A 13 -39.20 12.87 -40.34
C GLY A 13 -39.67 11.53 -39.80
N LEU A 14 -40.98 11.34 -39.84
CA LEU A 14 -41.72 10.12 -39.53
C LEU A 14 -41.86 9.32 -40.82
N SER A 15 -41.52 8.04 -40.86
CA SER A 15 -42.02 7.10 -41.86
C SER A 15 -42.10 5.68 -41.32
N ILE A 16 -43.20 5.11 -41.62
CA ILE A 16 -44.02 4.02 -41.10
C ILE A 16 -43.70 2.71 -41.85
N LEU A 17 -43.78 1.59 -41.13
CA LEU A 17 -44.25 0.24 -41.46
C LEU A 17 -43.77 -0.55 -42.69
N GLY A 18 -43.41 -1.78 -42.43
CA GLY A 18 -43.39 -2.91 -43.37
C GLY A 18 -43.10 -4.23 -42.69
N LEU A 19 -44.15 -5.03 -42.49
CA LEU A 19 -44.20 -6.40 -41.98
C LEU A 19 -43.78 -7.44 -43.04
N SER A 20 -43.28 -8.56 -42.56
CA SER A 20 -43.44 -9.94 -43.08
C SER A 20 -42.23 -10.63 -43.70
N GLY A 21 -41.94 -11.82 -43.17
CA GLY A 21 -41.53 -12.96 -43.95
C GLY A 21 -40.36 -13.77 -43.46
N CYS A 22 -40.65 -14.92 -42.86
CA CYS A 22 -39.71 -16.01 -42.59
C CYS A 22 -38.99 -16.53 -43.85
N ARG A 23 -37.73 -16.91 -43.77
CA ARG A 23 -37.25 -18.26 -44.12
C ARG A 23 -35.73 -18.43 -43.93
N GLU A 24 -35.38 -19.63 -43.47
CA GLU A 24 -34.05 -20.16 -43.26
C GLU A 24 -33.16 -20.16 -44.49
N SER A 25 -31.85 -20.01 -44.26
CA SER A 25 -30.80 -20.99 -44.67
C SER A 25 -29.41 -20.51 -44.37
N ASN A 26 -28.57 -21.47 -43.97
CA ASN A 26 -27.13 -21.48 -43.75
C ASN A 26 -26.27 -20.66 -44.70
N ASP A 27 -25.19 -20.05 -44.25
CA ASP A 27 -23.82 -20.51 -44.35
C ASP A 27 -22.80 -19.39 -43.99
N SER A 28 -21.87 -19.78 -43.12
CA SER A 28 -20.45 -19.57 -43.04
C SER A 28 -19.79 -18.19 -43.22
N VAL A 29 -18.95 -17.92 -42.16
CA VAL A 29 -17.58 -17.31 -42.14
C VAL A 29 -17.45 -15.80 -42.29
N GLY A 30 -16.98 -15.20 -41.20
CA GLY A 30 -16.45 -13.84 -41.19
C GLY A 30 -15.97 -13.42 -39.77
N THR A 31 -14.68 -13.63 -39.52
CA THR A 31 -13.97 -13.22 -38.31
C THR A 31 -14.02 -11.72 -38.07
N GLY A 32 -14.65 -11.30 -37.00
CA GLY A 32 -14.59 -9.96 -36.46
C GLY A 32 -14.41 -10.03 -34.93
N SER A 33 -13.16 -9.85 -34.48
CA SER A 33 -12.81 -9.77 -33.08
C SER A 33 -13.42 -8.50 -32.48
N GLN A 34 -14.50 -8.62 -31.74
CA GLN A 34 -14.95 -7.59 -30.81
C GLN A 34 -14.38 -7.95 -29.43
N ALA A 35 -13.63 -7.01 -28.86
CA ALA A 35 -13.19 -7.09 -27.46
C ALA A 35 -14.42 -7.21 -26.54
N ALA A 36 -14.46 -8.28 -25.78
CA ALA A 36 -15.44 -8.45 -24.73
C ALA A 36 -15.18 -7.44 -23.59
N PRO A 37 -16.23 -6.93 -22.92
CA PRO A 37 -16.06 -6.13 -21.71
C PRO A 37 -15.36 -6.98 -20.65
N ALA A 38 -14.46 -6.35 -19.89
CA ALA A 38 -13.73 -6.97 -18.80
C ALA A 38 -14.71 -7.69 -17.86
N GLY A 39 -14.61 -9.01 -17.83
CA GLY A 39 -15.42 -9.84 -16.97
C GLY A 39 -15.02 -9.57 -15.52
N THR A 40 -16.01 -9.24 -14.70
CA THR A 40 -15.90 -9.45 -13.25
C THR A 40 -15.73 -10.95 -13.04
N ASP A 41 -14.54 -11.36 -12.57
CA ASP A 41 -14.30 -12.74 -12.20
C ASP A 41 -15.35 -13.16 -11.18
N PRO A 42 -16.06 -14.28 -11.40
CA PRO A 42 -17.01 -14.78 -10.43
C PRO A 42 -16.25 -15.20 -9.18
N VAL A 43 -16.54 -14.53 -8.05
CA VAL A 43 -16.10 -14.96 -6.72
C VAL A 43 -16.47 -16.43 -6.55
N PRO A 44 -15.54 -17.35 -6.28
CA PRO A 44 -15.86 -18.77 -6.11
C PRO A 44 -16.80 -18.93 -4.91
N THR A 45 -18.03 -19.31 -5.15
CA THR A 45 -18.96 -19.73 -4.10
C THR A 45 -18.53 -21.09 -3.59
N THR A 46 -17.61 -21.10 -2.61
CA THR A 46 -17.29 -22.31 -1.87
C THR A 46 -18.38 -22.59 -0.84
N THR A 47 -19.25 -23.52 -1.16
CA THR A 47 -20.31 -23.98 -0.28
C THR A 47 -19.73 -24.51 1.04
N GLY A 48 -19.97 -23.78 2.13
CA GLY A 48 -19.74 -24.25 3.49
C GLY A 48 -18.48 -23.75 4.23
N LYS A 49 -17.52 -23.09 3.58
CA LYS A 49 -16.34 -22.54 4.26
C LYS A 49 -16.56 -21.09 4.68
N LYS A 50 -16.02 -20.72 5.86
CA LYS A 50 -16.01 -19.34 6.34
C LYS A 50 -14.83 -18.58 5.76
N ARG A 51 -15.05 -17.34 5.30
CA ARG A 51 -14.04 -16.52 4.63
C ARG A 51 -13.44 -15.46 5.56
N ILE A 52 -12.12 -15.34 5.49
CA ILE A 52 -11.33 -14.26 6.06
C ILE A 52 -10.92 -13.37 4.88
N ILE A 53 -11.40 -12.13 4.83
CA ILE A 53 -11.17 -11.22 3.72
C ILE A 53 -10.24 -10.10 4.18
N LEU A 54 -9.14 -9.89 3.44
CA LEU A 54 -8.35 -8.68 3.52
C LEU A 54 -8.77 -7.76 2.35
N LEU A 55 -9.03 -6.49 2.62
CA LEU A 55 -9.42 -5.51 1.62
C LEU A 55 -8.35 -4.43 1.54
N ASN A 56 -7.66 -4.34 0.40
CA ASN A 56 -6.63 -3.32 0.20
C ASN A 56 -7.22 -1.91 -0.04
N ASN A 57 -6.37 -0.89 -0.04
CA ASN A 57 -6.77 0.49 -0.29
C ASN A 57 -6.70 0.87 -1.79
N THR A 58 -5.77 0.27 -2.53
CA THR A 58 -5.58 0.45 -3.97
C THR A 58 -4.76 -0.70 -4.54
N GLU A 59 -4.72 -0.85 -5.86
CA GLU A 59 -3.84 -1.83 -6.50
C GLU A 59 -2.41 -1.29 -6.63
N SER A 60 -1.45 -2.11 -6.22
CA SER A 60 -0.02 -1.89 -6.46
C SER A 60 0.77 -3.19 -6.23
N PRO A 61 2.01 -3.30 -6.74
CA PRO A 61 2.90 -4.45 -6.50
C PRO A 61 3.19 -4.72 -5.01
N PHE A 62 3.07 -3.71 -4.15
CA PHE A 62 3.18 -3.84 -2.69
C PHE A 62 2.28 -4.96 -2.13
N TRP A 63 1.08 -5.13 -2.68
CA TRP A 63 0.10 -6.11 -2.20
C TRP A 63 0.41 -7.54 -2.58
N ASP A 64 1.32 -7.78 -3.53
CA ASP A 64 1.70 -9.15 -3.93
C ASP A 64 2.40 -9.87 -2.77
N ALA A 65 3.24 -9.17 -2.01
CA ALA A 65 3.86 -9.71 -0.81
C ALA A 65 2.82 -10.03 0.28
N ALA A 66 1.81 -9.18 0.46
CA ALA A 66 0.74 -9.44 1.42
C ALA A 66 -0.12 -10.64 0.99
N ARG A 67 -0.44 -10.78 -0.31
CA ARG A 67 -1.13 -11.96 -0.86
C ARG A 67 -0.33 -13.25 -0.61
N ALA A 68 0.99 -13.21 -0.80
CA ALA A 68 1.87 -14.34 -0.49
C ALA A 68 1.84 -14.69 1.01
N GLY A 69 1.84 -13.69 1.90
CA GLY A 69 1.69 -13.89 3.34
C GLY A 69 0.37 -14.53 3.73
N ILE A 70 -0.74 -14.09 3.13
CA ILE A 70 -2.07 -14.68 3.32
C ILE A 70 -2.08 -16.14 2.88
N ALA A 71 -1.55 -16.44 1.70
CA ALA A 71 -1.47 -17.80 1.16
C ALA A 71 -0.62 -18.72 2.07
N LYS A 72 0.52 -18.21 2.54
CA LYS A 72 1.39 -18.96 3.47
C LYS A 72 0.70 -19.23 4.81
N ALA A 73 -0.01 -18.26 5.37
CA ALA A 73 -0.80 -18.45 6.59
C ALA A 73 -1.92 -19.49 6.38
N ALA A 74 -2.59 -19.43 5.21
CA ALA A 74 -3.64 -20.41 4.89
C ALA A 74 -3.10 -21.85 4.81
N GLU A 75 -1.90 -22.02 4.25
CA GLU A 75 -1.19 -23.31 4.20
C GLU A 75 -0.78 -23.79 5.59
N ASP A 76 -0.02 -22.97 6.34
CA ASP A 76 0.55 -23.33 7.64
C ASP A 76 -0.52 -23.66 8.68
N LEU A 77 -1.63 -22.90 8.65
CA LEU A 77 -2.76 -23.08 9.56
C LEU A 77 -3.79 -24.09 9.04
N LYS A 78 -3.57 -24.67 7.87
CA LYS A 78 -4.47 -25.63 7.22
C LYS A 78 -5.91 -25.15 7.18
N LEU A 79 -6.09 -23.89 6.74
CA LEU A 79 -7.40 -23.25 6.82
C LEU A 79 -8.48 -24.05 6.10
N GLU A 80 -8.19 -24.59 4.90
CA GLU A 80 -9.15 -25.35 4.11
C GLU A 80 -9.65 -26.61 4.82
N GLU A 81 -8.74 -27.36 5.45
CA GLU A 81 -9.06 -28.55 6.23
C GLU A 81 -9.94 -28.21 7.45
N ASN A 82 -9.81 -27.00 7.97
CA ASN A 82 -10.53 -26.50 9.13
C ASN A 82 -11.81 -25.70 8.79
N GLY A 83 -12.23 -25.69 7.50
CA GLY A 83 -13.46 -25.03 7.07
C GLY A 83 -13.35 -23.52 6.88
N PHE A 84 -12.14 -23.01 6.61
CA PHE A 84 -11.90 -21.58 6.36
C PHE A 84 -11.18 -21.37 5.02
N THR A 85 -11.29 -20.15 4.51
CA THR A 85 -10.43 -19.63 3.43
C THR A 85 -9.98 -18.22 3.78
N ALA A 86 -8.84 -17.80 3.25
CA ALA A 86 -8.35 -16.44 3.37
C ALA A 86 -7.96 -15.90 1.99
N SER A 87 -8.34 -14.67 1.68
CA SER A 87 -8.04 -14.01 0.41
C SER A 87 -7.92 -12.51 0.58
N MET A 88 -7.29 -11.85 -0.40
CA MET A 88 -7.29 -10.40 -0.51
C MET A 88 -8.21 -9.98 -1.66
N ASP A 89 -9.17 -9.12 -1.33
CA ASP A 89 -10.01 -8.44 -2.32
C ASP A 89 -9.39 -7.09 -2.68
N SER A 90 -9.46 -6.77 -3.96
CA SER A 90 -8.88 -5.54 -4.51
C SER A 90 -9.87 -4.38 -4.49
N ASN A 91 -9.41 -3.20 -4.07
CA ASN A 91 -10.15 -1.97 -4.22
C ASN A 91 -9.61 -1.16 -5.40
N THR A 92 -10.47 -0.79 -6.32
CA THR A 92 -10.13 -0.04 -7.54
C THR A 92 -10.84 1.31 -7.66
N ASN A 93 -11.70 1.65 -6.70
CA ASN A 93 -12.55 2.85 -6.76
C ASN A 93 -12.48 3.68 -5.46
N GLY A 94 -11.29 3.80 -4.88
CA GLY A 94 -11.05 4.67 -3.71
C GLY A 94 -11.99 4.41 -2.53
N GLU A 95 -12.44 5.45 -1.87
CA GLU A 95 -13.31 5.37 -0.69
C GLU A 95 -14.67 4.75 -1.01
N GLU A 96 -15.27 5.11 -2.14
CA GLU A 96 -16.57 4.59 -2.57
C GLU A 96 -16.52 3.08 -2.81
N GLY A 97 -15.46 2.60 -3.46
CA GLY A 97 -15.26 1.17 -3.71
C GLY A 97 -15.11 0.36 -2.42
N GLN A 98 -14.43 0.88 -1.42
CA GLN A 98 -14.34 0.23 -0.12
C GLN A 98 -15.71 0.18 0.58
N ILE A 99 -16.44 1.29 0.61
CA ILE A 99 -17.79 1.34 1.20
C ILE A 99 -18.73 0.34 0.53
N GLU A 100 -18.73 0.27 -0.79
CA GLU A 100 -19.54 -0.68 -1.53
C GLU A 100 -19.21 -2.14 -1.19
N LYS A 101 -17.91 -2.49 -1.16
CA LYS A 101 -17.47 -3.84 -0.77
C LYS A 101 -17.86 -4.20 0.67
N LEU A 102 -17.69 -3.28 1.62
CA LEU A 102 -18.10 -3.51 3.00
C LEU A 102 -19.61 -3.79 3.11
N ARG A 103 -20.45 -3.05 2.36
CA ARG A 103 -21.88 -3.32 2.28
C ARG A 103 -22.18 -4.70 1.69
N GLN A 104 -21.49 -5.07 0.61
CA GLN A 104 -21.63 -6.40 0.01
C GLN A 104 -21.28 -7.51 1.00
N TYR A 105 -20.18 -7.39 1.76
CA TYR A 105 -19.83 -8.36 2.80
C TYR A 105 -20.92 -8.48 3.85
N GLY A 106 -21.57 -7.39 4.22
CA GLY A 106 -22.67 -7.37 5.18
C GLY A 106 -23.92 -8.13 4.75
N THR A 107 -24.07 -8.48 3.46
CA THR A 107 -25.18 -9.30 2.93
C THR A 107 -24.85 -10.80 2.87
N GLN A 108 -23.59 -11.17 3.14
CA GLN A 108 -23.08 -12.54 3.01
C GLN A 108 -22.96 -13.21 4.37
N SER A 109 -23.42 -14.46 4.48
CA SER A 109 -23.44 -15.19 5.75
C SER A 109 -22.16 -15.99 6.04
N ASP A 110 -21.28 -16.11 5.06
CA ASP A 110 -20.05 -16.89 5.13
C ASP A 110 -18.80 -16.05 5.52
N ILE A 111 -18.91 -14.74 5.70
CA ILE A 111 -17.81 -13.88 6.12
C ILE A 111 -17.56 -14.06 7.63
N ALA A 112 -16.35 -14.48 8.00
CA ALA A 112 -15.91 -14.61 9.38
C ALA A 112 -15.16 -13.35 9.87
N ALA A 113 -14.38 -12.72 8.98
CA ALA A 113 -13.61 -11.52 9.30
C ALA A 113 -13.40 -10.65 8.07
N VAL A 114 -13.29 -9.34 8.31
CA VAL A 114 -12.85 -8.34 7.35
C VAL A 114 -11.69 -7.57 7.97
N ILE A 115 -10.55 -7.58 7.31
CA ILE A 115 -9.35 -6.83 7.69
C ILE A 115 -9.11 -5.83 6.56
N ILE A 116 -9.16 -4.54 6.85
CA ILE A 116 -9.11 -3.50 5.84
C ILE A 116 -7.85 -2.64 5.98
N SER A 117 -7.23 -2.25 4.85
CA SER A 117 -6.35 -1.08 4.77
C SER A 117 -7.22 0.11 4.32
N PRO A 118 -7.69 0.98 5.22
CA PRO A 118 -8.62 2.03 4.84
C PRO A 118 -7.97 3.05 3.91
N THR A 119 -8.67 3.42 2.83
CA THR A 119 -8.24 4.49 1.90
C THR A 119 -8.20 5.85 2.57
N SER A 120 -9.03 6.04 3.60
CA SER A 120 -9.08 7.26 4.40
C SER A 120 -9.34 6.92 5.87
N ALA A 121 -8.36 7.22 6.73
CA ALA A 121 -8.45 6.99 8.17
C ALA A 121 -9.62 7.75 8.82
N THR A 122 -9.99 8.91 8.26
CA THR A 122 -10.98 9.84 8.82
C THR A 122 -12.38 9.72 8.22
N ASN A 123 -12.58 8.83 7.24
CA ASN A 123 -13.87 8.63 6.58
C ASN A 123 -14.86 7.91 7.51
N ALA A 124 -15.88 8.65 7.96
CA ALA A 124 -16.90 8.13 8.86
C ALA A 124 -17.73 7.01 8.22
N ALA A 125 -18.00 7.07 6.91
CA ALA A 125 -18.82 6.05 6.24
C ALA A 125 -18.11 4.69 6.19
N ILE A 126 -16.77 4.66 6.01
CA ILE A 126 -16.00 3.42 6.13
C ILE A 126 -16.11 2.88 7.57
N ALA A 127 -15.92 3.74 8.58
CA ALA A 127 -16.01 3.33 9.97
C ALA A 127 -17.42 2.82 10.34
N ASP A 128 -18.47 3.46 9.85
CA ASP A 128 -19.86 3.04 10.08
C ASP A 128 -20.15 1.67 9.46
N GLU A 129 -19.68 1.41 8.23
CA GLU A 129 -19.87 0.09 7.61
C GLU A 129 -19.08 -1.01 8.35
N LEU A 130 -17.88 -0.71 8.83
CA LEU A 130 -17.11 -1.65 9.67
C LEU A 130 -17.85 -1.94 10.99
N LYS A 131 -18.46 -0.92 11.61
CA LYS A 131 -19.28 -1.10 12.79
C LYS A 131 -20.51 -1.98 12.52
N ASN A 132 -21.20 -1.75 11.39
CA ASN A 132 -22.32 -2.57 10.95
C ASN A 132 -21.92 -4.05 10.76
N LEU A 133 -20.72 -4.32 10.23
CA LEU A 133 -20.19 -5.69 10.11
C LEU A 133 -19.87 -6.30 11.49
N LYS A 134 -19.27 -5.53 12.38
CA LYS A 134 -18.95 -5.96 13.75
C LYS A 134 -20.22 -6.33 14.53
N GLU A 135 -21.30 -5.56 14.39
CA GLU A 135 -22.61 -5.85 15.02
C GLU A 135 -23.24 -7.16 14.50
N LYS A 136 -22.86 -7.60 13.30
CA LYS A 136 -23.24 -8.92 12.74
C LYS A 136 -22.32 -10.06 13.20
N GLY A 137 -21.36 -9.79 14.08
CA GLY A 137 -20.44 -10.79 14.63
C GLY A 137 -19.23 -11.07 13.73
N ILE A 138 -18.97 -10.24 12.71
CA ILE A 138 -17.78 -10.32 11.85
C ILE A 138 -16.60 -9.69 12.60
N ILE A 139 -15.46 -10.38 12.66
CA ILE A 139 -14.23 -9.86 13.26
C ILE A 139 -13.69 -8.75 12.36
N ILE A 140 -13.42 -7.57 12.96
CA ILE A 140 -12.88 -6.43 12.22
C ILE A 140 -11.44 -6.17 12.64
N GLY A 141 -10.54 -6.09 11.68
CA GLY A 141 -9.16 -5.66 11.85
C GLY A 141 -8.77 -4.60 10.83
N THR A 142 -7.64 -3.95 11.09
CA THR A 142 -6.97 -3.11 10.08
C THR A 142 -5.55 -3.61 9.84
N PHE A 143 -5.01 -3.36 8.66
CA PHE A 143 -3.64 -3.68 8.32
C PHE A 143 -3.04 -2.62 7.40
N ASP A 144 -1.70 -2.47 7.38
CA ASP A 144 -0.96 -1.46 6.63
C ASP A 144 -1.33 -0.02 7.03
N SER A 145 -2.54 0.42 6.72
CA SER A 145 -3.12 1.69 7.18
C SER A 145 -4.14 1.45 8.29
N ASP A 146 -4.25 2.38 9.23
CA ASP A 146 -5.18 2.28 10.34
C ASP A 146 -6.26 3.37 10.29
N LEU A 147 -7.31 3.19 11.07
CA LEU A 147 -8.34 4.19 11.30
C LEU A 147 -7.83 5.31 12.21
N ASP A 148 -8.39 6.51 12.06
CA ASP A 148 -8.20 7.61 13.00
C ASP A 148 -8.58 7.19 14.43
N THR A 149 -7.91 7.77 15.43
CA THR A 149 -8.10 7.40 16.85
C THR A 149 -9.55 7.39 17.29
N LYS A 150 -10.38 8.30 16.75
CA LYS A 150 -11.82 8.38 17.06
C LYS A 150 -12.65 7.19 16.55
N PHE A 151 -12.09 6.40 15.63
CA PHE A 151 -12.75 5.23 15.05
C PHE A 151 -12.07 3.90 15.40
N GLN A 152 -10.94 3.92 16.13
CA GLN A 152 -10.16 2.71 16.42
C GLN A 152 -10.90 1.68 17.27
N GLU A 153 -11.92 2.06 18.01
CA GLU A 153 -12.78 1.11 18.75
C GLU A 153 -13.60 0.20 17.81
N THR A 154 -13.75 0.56 16.53
CA THR A 154 -14.44 -0.24 15.53
C THR A 154 -13.68 -1.53 15.23
N ARG A 155 -12.35 -1.47 15.19
CA ARG A 155 -11.46 -2.62 14.96
C ARG A 155 -11.04 -3.29 16.25
N GLU A 156 -10.69 -4.56 16.18
CA GLU A 156 -10.15 -5.30 17.31
C GLU A 156 -8.62 -5.22 17.37
N PHE A 157 -7.97 -5.20 16.22
CA PHE A 157 -6.51 -5.19 16.10
C PHE A 157 -6.05 -4.43 14.85
N TYR A 158 -4.81 -4.01 14.90
CA TYR A 158 -4.07 -3.49 13.76
C TYR A 158 -2.77 -4.30 13.59
N VAL A 159 -2.45 -4.67 12.33
CA VAL A 159 -1.19 -5.29 11.94
C VAL A 159 -0.54 -4.44 10.87
N GLY A 160 0.61 -3.84 11.15
CA GLY A 160 1.24 -2.94 10.17
C GLY A 160 2.61 -2.48 10.59
N THR A 161 2.97 -1.30 10.13
CA THR A 161 4.26 -0.67 10.36
C THR A 161 4.14 0.41 11.43
N ASN A 162 5.12 0.50 12.31
CA ASN A 162 5.34 1.71 13.09
C ASN A 162 5.92 2.79 12.16
N ASN A 163 5.06 3.60 11.57
CA ASN A 163 5.44 4.57 10.55
C ASN A 163 6.36 5.68 11.08
N THR A 164 6.19 6.11 12.34
CA THR A 164 7.10 7.07 12.96
C THR A 164 8.51 6.49 13.05
N ARG A 165 8.63 5.25 13.56
CA ARG A 165 9.92 4.54 13.58
C ARG A 165 10.49 4.33 12.18
N GLY A 166 9.66 4.02 11.20
CA GLY A 166 10.09 3.91 9.80
C GLY A 166 10.74 5.19 9.30
N GLY A 167 10.12 6.33 9.58
CA GLY A 167 10.69 7.64 9.28
C GLY A 167 11.99 7.90 10.03
N GLU A 168 12.05 7.57 11.32
CA GLU A 168 13.28 7.70 12.14
C GLU A 168 14.42 6.85 11.57
N VAL A 169 14.16 5.62 11.17
CA VAL A 169 15.14 4.72 10.52
C VAL A 169 15.66 5.32 9.22
N LEU A 170 14.75 5.90 8.41
CA LEU A 170 15.12 6.55 7.15
C LEU A 170 15.99 7.81 7.39
N GLY A 171 15.64 8.61 8.42
CA GLY A 171 16.43 9.77 8.85
C GLY A 171 17.81 9.37 9.38
N ALA A 172 17.89 8.30 10.16
CA ALA A 172 19.16 7.75 10.64
C ALA A 172 20.03 7.23 9.48
N ALA A 173 19.42 6.62 8.45
CA ALA A 173 20.12 6.23 7.23
C ALA A 173 20.69 7.44 6.49
N ALA A 174 19.91 8.49 6.28
CA ALA A 174 20.38 9.73 5.66
C ALA A 174 21.54 10.35 6.44
N LYS A 175 21.45 10.38 7.77
CA LYS A 175 22.53 10.87 8.66
C LYS A 175 23.79 10.01 8.59
N GLY A 176 23.65 8.68 8.46
CA GLY A 176 24.80 7.78 8.29
C GLY A 176 25.49 7.95 6.94
N LEU A 177 24.73 8.24 5.88
CA LEU A 177 25.22 8.48 4.52
C LEU A 177 25.84 9.87 4.35
N GLN A 178 25.30 10.87 5.05
CA GLN A 178 25.73 12.27 4.97
C GLN A 178 25.89 12.89 6.38
N PRO A 179 26.97 12.54 7.12
CA PRO A 179 27.13 12.91 8.53
C PRO A 179 27.30 14.42 8.76
N ASP A 180 27.68 15.16 7.74
CA ASP A 180 27.81 16.63 7.81
C ASP A 180 26.45 17.34 7.63
N GLY A 181 25.38 16.58 7.33
CA GLY A 181 24.04 17.12 7.08
C GLY A 181 23.85 17.60 5.65
N GLY A 182 22.73 18.29 5.39
CA GLY A 182 22.43 18.81 4.07
C GLY A 182 21.01 19.33 3.93
N GLU A 183 20.70 19.87 2.78
CA GLU A 183 19.34 20.28 2.45
C GLU A 183 18.55 19.11 1.81
N TYR A 184 17.29 18.91 2.24
CA TYR A 184 16.47 17.82 1.75
C TYR A 184 15.05 18.23 1.37
N VAL A 185 14.46 17.45 0.45
CA VAL A 185 13.05 17.48 0.10
C VAL A 185 12.45 16.08 0.22
N GLN A 186 11.23 16.01 0.78
CA GLN A 186 10.43 14.79 0.90
C GLN A 186 9.36 14.76 -0.19
N PHE A 187 9.21 13.61 -0.87
CA PHE A 187 8.25 13.38 -1.95
C PHE A 187 7.26 12.30 -1.52
N VAL A 188 5.97 12.56 -1.72
CA VAL A 188 4.89 11.68 -1.24
C VAL A 188 3.61 11.91 -2.04
N GLY A 189 2.73 10.91 -2.09
CA GLY A 189 1.43 11.03 -2.73
C GLY A 189 0.52 12.04 -2.04
N TYR A 190 0.00 11.67 -0.89
CA TYR A 190 -0.91 12.51 -0.09
C TYR A 190 -0.24 12.89 1.23
N GLY A 191 0.11 14.16 1.38
CA GLY A 191 0.80 14.68 2.56
C GLY A 191 -0.05 14.72 3.84
N SER A 192 -1.35 14.48 3.75
CA SER A 192 -2.28 14.42 4.89
C SER A 192 -2.55 13.01 5.40
N MET A 193 -2.13 11.97 4.70
CA MET A 193 -2.29 10.59 5.17
C MET A 193 -1.41 10.34 6.40
N GLN A 194 -1.95 9.60 7.37
CA GLN A 194 -1.27 9.39 8.65
C GLN A 194 0.10 8.75 8.49
N ASN A 195 0.23 7.72 7.67
CA ASN A 195 1.52 7.08 7.40
C ASN A 195 2.53 8.06 6.78
N ALA A 196 2.10 8.90 5.85
CA ALA A 196 2.94 9.91 5.22
C ALA A 196 3.45 10.93 6.25
N VAL A 197 2.55 11.50 7.06
CA VAL A 197 2.90 12.46 8.12
C VAL A 197 3.90 11.84 9.10
N GLN A 198 3.60 10.64 9.61
CA GLN A 198 4.45 9.94 10.58
C GLN A 198 5.84 9.62 10.01
N ARG A 199 5.94 9.16 8.76
CA ARG A 199 7.23 8.89 8.10
C ARG A 199 8.03 10.17 7.89
N MET A 200 7.38 11.24 7.40
CA MET A 200 8.03 12.52 7.16
C MET A 200 8.52 13.19 8.45
N ASP A 201 7.71 13.16 9.51
CA ASP A 201 8.06 13.77 10.80
C ASP A 201 9.14 12.94 11.51
N GLY A 202 9.04 11.60 11.47
CA GLY A 202 10.06 10.69 11.98
C GLY A 202 11.42 10.93 11.29
N PHE A 203 11.43 11.06 9.95
CA PHE A 203 12.65 11.40 9.22
C PHE A 203 13.25 12.72 9.72
N THR A 204 12.45 13.76 9.79
CA THR A 204 12.90 15.10 10.22
C THR A 204 13.50 15.05 11.64
N SER A 205 12.84 14.32 12.55
CA SER A 205 13.33 14.14 13.93
C SER A 205 14.69 13.45 14.01
N ALA A 206 14.86 12.35 13.28
CA ALA A 206 16.08 11.53 13.36
C ALA A 206 17.25 12.11 12.55
N ALA A 207 16.98 12.78 11.43
CA ALA A 207 18.00 13.48 10.65
C ALA A 207 18.69 14.57 11.48
N GLY A 208 17.91 15.28 12.31
CA GLY A 208 18.44 16.25 13.29
C GLY A 208 18.85 17.60 12.68
N ASP A 209 19.45 18.44 13.51
CA ASP A 209 19.65 19.87 13.22
C ASP A 209 20.63 20.18 12.08
N LYS A 210 21.45 19.20 11.68
CA LYS A 210 22.35 19.36 10.53
C LYS A 210 21.64 19.28 9.19
N PHE A 211 20.38 18.78 9.19
CA PHE A 211 19.59 18.67 7.99
C PHE A 211 18.51 19.76 7.92
N THR A 212 18.42 20.44 6.79
CA THR A 212 17.46 21.52 6.58
C THR A 212 16.39 21.09 5.57
N GLN A 213 15.14 21.04 6.01
CA GLN A 213 14.01 20.72 5.15
C GLN A 213 13.70 21.90 4.21
N LYS A 214 13.70 21.65 2.90
CA LYS A 214 13.34 22.64 1.87
C LYS A 214 11.90 22.49 1.41
N GLY A 215 11.28 21.34 1.66
CA GLY A 215 9.87 21.14 1.34
C GLY A 215 9.38 19.71 1.51
N ARG A 216 8.05 19.61 1.48
CA ARG A 216 7.28 18.37 1.28
C ARG A 216 6.49 18.55 0.00
N ARG A 217 6.67 17.68 -0.97
CA ARG A 217 6.05 17.75 -2.29
C ARG A 217 5.04 16.62 -2.45
N THR A 218 3.79 16.98 -2.67
CA THR A 218 2.69 16.04 -2.87
C THR A 218 2.37 15.93 -4.35
N ASP A 219 2.09 14.72 -4.82
CA ASP A 219 1.85 14.43 -6.23
C ASP A 219 0.47 13.81 -6.50
N ASP A 220 -0.37 13.62 -5.48
CA ASP A 220 -1.70 13.02 -5.56
C ASP A 220 -1.68 11.64 -6.26
N THR A 221 -0.59 10.91 -6.12
CA THR A 221 -0.30 9.62 -6.78
C THR A 221 -0.18 9.68 -8.31
N ASP A 222 0.04 10.87 -8.88
CA ASP A 222 0.31 11.06 -10.31
C ASP A 222 1.83 10.92 -10.58
N PRO A 223 2.28 9.90 -11.35
CA PRO A 223 3.70 9.69 -11.62
C PRO A 223 4.37 10.82 -12.42
N ASN A 224 3.63 11.58 -13.23
CA ASN A 224 4.17 12.72 -13.94
C ASN A 224 4.42 13.88 -12.98
N ARG A 225 3.44 14.18 -12.13
CA ARG A 225 3.57 15.19 -11.08
C ARG A 225 4.69 14.83 -10.09
N ALA A 226 4.85 13.56 -9.76
CA ALA A 226 5.96 13.10 -8.91
C ALA A 226 7.31 13.48 -9.53
N ARG A 227 7.53 13.20 -10.83
CA ARG A 227 8.75 13.60 -11.54
C ARG A 227 8.91 15.11 -11.65
N ASP A 228 7.84 15.84 -11.95
CA ASP A 228 7.87 17.32 -12.03
C ASP A 228 8.25 17.93 -10.69
N ASN A 229 7.69 17.44 -9.58
CA ASN A 229 8.07 17.85 -8.23
C ASN A 229 9.58 17.67 -7.95
N VAL A 230 10.17 16.58 -8.43
CA VAL A 230 11.62 16.33 -8.28
C VAL A 230 12.42 17.33 -9.12
N ARG A 231 12.05 17.53 -10.41
CA ARG A 231 12.70 18.53 -11.30
C ARG A 231 12.69 19.91 -10.68
N ASP A 232 11.51 20.37 -10.27
CA ASP A 232 11.32 21.69 -9.67
C ASP A 232 12.14 21.86 -8.39
N SER A 233 12.17 20.81 -7.55
CA SER A 233 12.93 20.86 -6.30
C SER A 233 14.43 21.00 -6.56
N ILE A 234 14.97 20.28 -7.53
CA ILE A 234 16.39 20.34 -7.94
C ILE A 234 16.69 21.71 -8.55
N ASP A 235 15.84 22.23 -9.43
CA ASP A 235 16.08 23.48 -10.15
C ASP A 235 15.95 24.72 -9.24
N GLN A 236 15.07 24.67 -8.24
CA GLN A 236 14.84 25.76 -7.30
C GLN A 236 15.83 25.80 -6.13
N ASN A 237 16.55 24.71 -5.83
CA ASN A 237 17.42 24.59 -4.67
C ASN A 237 18.81 24.09 -5.07
N SER A 238 19.73 25.00 -5.36
CA SER A 238 21.08 24.65 -5.81
C SER A 238 21.93 23.92 -4.77
N SER A 239 21.61 24.08 -3.47
CA SER A 239 22.25 23.43 -2.32
C SER A 239 21.58 22.11 -1.89
N LEU A 240 20.49 21.71 -2.56
CA LEU A 240 19.82 20.44 -2.30
C LEU A 240 20.78 19.28 -2.49
N SER A 241 20.86 18.41 -1.49
CA SER A 241 21.80 17.26 -1.47
C SER A 241 21.15 15.94 -1.08
N VAL A 242 19.91 15.96 -0.54
CA VAL A 242 19.20 14.74 -0.14
C VAL A 242 17.80 14.71 -0.73
N LEU A 243 17.46 13.61 -1.40
CA LEU A 243 16.14 13.35 -1.96
C LEU A 243 15.49 12.18 -1.21
N VAL A 244 14.27 12.40 -0.67
CA VAL A 244 13.61 11.45 0.25
C VAL A 244 12.30 10.99 -0.35
N GLY A 245 12.23 9.75 -0.79
CA GLY A 245 10.97 9.12 -1.24
C GLY A 245 10.21 8.49 -0.06
N ILE A 246 8.96 8.87 0.13
CA ILE A 246 8.14 8.44 1.30
C ILE A 246 7.21 7.26 0.95
N TRP A 247 6.82 7.12 -0.28
CA TRP A 247 6.06 5.98 -0.79
C TRP A 247 6.81 5.26 -1.90
N SER A 248 6.45 4.01 -2.17
CA SER A 248 7.21 3.11 -3.03
C SER A 248 7.55 3.69 -4.42
N TYR A 249 6.57 4.28 -5.11
CA TYR A 249 6.73 4.83 -6.47
C TYR A 249 7.50 6.17 -6.51
N ASN A 250 7.74 6.81 -5.36
CA ASN A 250 8.59 8.01 -5.32
C ASN A 250 10.06 7.67 -5.62
N ALA A 251 10.52 6.45 -5.30
CA ALA A 251 11.87 6.01 -5.60
C ALA A 251 12.19 6.07 -7.12
N PRO A 252 11.42 5.38 -8.01
CA PRO A 252 11.66 5.49 -9.45
C PRO A 252 11.47 6.92 -9.98
N ALA A 253 10.51 7.69 -9.46
CA ALA A 253 10.31 9.07 -9.91
C ALA A 253 11.53 9.96 -9.61
N ILE A 254 12.17 9.79 -8.45
CA ILE A 254 13.42 10.48 -8.09
C ILE A 254 14.55 10.05 -9.02
N VAL A 255 14.74 8.75 -9.18
CA VAL A 255 15.85 8.18 -9.96
C VAL A 255 15.75 8.57 -11.45
N ASP A 256 14.54 8.55 -12.02
CA ASP A 256 14.32 8.95 -13.42
C ASP A 256 14.82 10.38 -13.68
N VAL A 257 14.47 11.32 -12.81
CA VAL A 257 14.87 12.73 -12.96
C VAL A 257 16.36 12.93 -12.71
N VAL A 258 16.92 12.22 -11.70
CA VAL A 258 18.37 12.31 -11.40
C VAL A 258 19.20 11.73 -12.57
N LYS A 259 18.74 10.65 -13.22
CA LYS A 259 19.34 10.11 -14.45
C LYS A 259 19.21 11.09 -15.62
N GLU A 260 18.00 11.63 -15.86
CA GLU A 260 17.74 12.63 -16.90
C GLU A 260 18.66 13.83 -16.80
N LYS A 261 18.88 14.34 -15.59
CA LYS A 261 19.75 15.49 -15.33
C LYS A 261 21.25 15.12 -15.21
N ASN A 262 21.60 13.83 -15.25
CA ASN A 262 22.95 13.31 -15.05
C ASN A 262 23.60 13.86 -13.75
N MET A 263 22.87 13.79 -12.64
CA MET A 263 23.26 14.42 -11.37
C MET A 263 23.37 13.40 -10.21
N ARG A 264 23.63 12.12 -10.49
CA ARG A 264 23.67 11.06 -9.44
C ARG A 264 24.65 11.41 -8.31
N ASP A 265 25.84 11.87 -8.65
CA ASP A 265 26.90 12.14 -7.67
C ASP A 265 26.60 13.33 -6.73
N LYS A 266 25.56 14.10 -7.04
CA LYS A 266 25.15 15.27 -6.23
C LYS A 266 24.24 14.90 -5.09
N PHE A 267 23.52 13.76 -5.15
CA PHE A 267 22.43 13.46 -4.25
C PHE A 267 22.63 12.19 -3.45
N THR A 268 22.35 12.24 -2.17
CA THR A 268 22.00 11.10 -1.33
C THR A 268 20.51 10.82 -1.53
N ILE A 269 20.17 9.58 -1.95
CA ILE A 269 18.79 9.16 -2.24
C ILE A 269 18.39 8.07 -1.27
N VAL A 270 17.41 8.37 -0.43
CA VAL A 270 16.84 7.43 0.56
C VAL A 270 15.34 7.31 0.37
N THR A 271 14.82 6.09 0.40
CA THR A 271 13.43 5.84 0.01
C THR A 271 12.74 4.84 0.92
N PHE A 272 11.42 4.85 0.88
CA PHE A 272 10.56 3.83 1.48
C PHE A 272 10.17 2.78 0.44
N ASP A 273 10.00 1.55 0.93
CA ASP A 273 9.59 0.36 0.18
C ASP A 273 10.59 -0.07 -0.90
N ALA A 274 10.34 -1.21 -1.51
CA ALA A 274 11.23 -1.82 -2.48
C ALA A 274 10.44 -2.49 -3.60
N GLU A 275 9.83 -1.66 -4.48
CA GLU A 275 9.28 -2.18 -5.73
C GLU A 275 10.41 -2.77 -6.60
N PRO A 276 10.10 -3.73 -7.50
CA PRO A 276 11.12 -4.38 -8.33
C PRO A 276 12.06 -3.41 -9.03
N ILE A 277 11.52 -2.30 -9.56
CA ILE A 277 12.31 -1.26 -10.23
C ILE A 277 13.26 -0.52 -9.25
N ALA A 278 12.83 -0.27 -8.01
CA ALA A 278 13.69 0.37 -7.00
C ALA A 278 14.85 -0.55 -6.58
N ILE A 279 14.61 -1.87 -6.50
CA ILE A 279 15.64 -2.88 -6.24
C ILE A 279 16.69 -2.90 -7.35
N GLU A 280 16.24 -2.81 -8.61
CA GLU A 280 17.14 -2.72 -9.77
C GLU A 280 17.95 -1.41 -9.74
N GLN A 281 17.28 -0.29 -9.49
CA GLN A 281 17.93 1.03 -9.36
C GLN A 281 18.95 1.08 -8.23
N MET A 282 18.72 0.42 -7.09
CA MET A 282 19.74 0.28 -6.05
C MET A 282 20.92 -0.58 -6.52
N SER A 283 20.66 -1.65 -7.29
CA SER A 283 21.72 -2.48 -7.88
C SER A 283 22.61 -1.68 -8.86
N GLU A 284 22.03 -0.67 -9.52
CA GLU A 284 22.74 0.27 -10.41
C GLU A 284 23.43 1.41 -9.65
N GLY A 285 23.38 1.43 -8.32
CA GLY A 285 23.96 2.49 -7.49
C GLY A 285 23.18 3.80 -7.48
N MET A 286 21.89 3.78 -7.89
CA MET A 286 21.07 4.98 -7.95
C MET A 286 20.35 5.31 -6.63
N ILE A 287 20.22 4.37 -5.71
CA ILE A 287 19.58 4.54 -4.41
C ILE A 287 20.59 4.11 -3.33
N ASP A 288 20.74 4.91 -2.28
CA ASP A 288 21.73 4.70 -1.22
C ASP A 288 21.15 3.89 -0.03
N ALA A 289 19.85 4.01 0.26
CA ALA A 289 19.18 3.20 1.26
C ALA A 289 17.67 3.12 0.99
N MET A 290 17.09 1.96 1.32
CA MET A 290 15.62 1.75 1.34
C MET A 290 15.18 1.28 2.71
N VAL A 291 14.15 1.89 3.29
CA VAL A 291 13.44 1.36 4.46
C VAL A 291 12.23 0.60 3.96
N VAL A 292 12.21 -0.70 4.17
CA VAL A 292 11.24 -1.62 3.58
C VAL A 292 10.30 -2.16 4.65
N GLN A 293 9.01 -2.06 4.43
CA GLN A 293 7.97 -2.63 5.26
C GLN A 293 7.92 -4.16 5.11
N ASN A 294 7.05 -4.80 5.88
CA ASN A 294 6.85 -6.25 5.80
C ASN A 294 5.39 -6.59 5.45
N PRO A 295 4.93 -6.30 4.22
CA PRO A 295 3.56 -6.62 3.80
C PRO A 295 3.26 -8.12 3.83
N PHE A 296 4.26 -8.99 3.61
CA PHE A 296 4.12 -10.42 3.81
C PHE A 296 3.69 -10.74 5.26
N GLY A 297 4.40 -10.19 6.24
CA GLY A 297 4.05 -10.32 7.66
C GLY A 297 2.68 -9.74 7.98
N MET A 298 2.29 -8.62 7.35
CA MET A 298 0.97 -8.02 7.55
C MET A 298 -0.14 -8.98 7.11
N GLY A 299 -0.02 -9.59 5.95
CA GLY A 299 -0.98 -10.59 5.47
C GLY A 299 -1.00 -11.85 6.35
N TYR A 300 0.17 -12.39 6.66
CA TYR A 300 0.32 -13.61 7.47
C TYR A 300 -0.26 -13.44 8.87
N ASP A 301 0.17 -12.41 9.59
CA ASP A 301 -0.22 -12.17 10.98
C ASP A 301 -1.71 -11.79 11.12
N SER A 302 -2.28 -11.09 10.12
CA SER A 302 -3.71 -10.79 10.10
C SER A 302 -4.55 -12.07 10.04
N VAL A 303 -4.19 -13.00 9.17
CA VAL A 303 -4.87 -14.29 9.07
C VAL A 303 -4.64 -15.14 10.32
N ARG A 304 -3.41 -15.17 10.84
CA ARG A 304 -3.03 -15.92 12.06
C ARG A 304 -3.86 -15.45 13.26
N TYR A 305 -3.99 -14.13 13.46
CA TYR A 305 -4.81 -13.58 14.54
C TYR A 305 -6.27 -14.01 14.43
N VAL A 306 -6.88 -13.78 13.27
CA VAL A 306 -8.31 -14.11 13.06
C VAL A 306 -8.57 -15.59 13.27
N TYR A 307 -7.73 -16.45 12.68
CA TYR A 307 -7.89 -17.90 12.84
C TYR A 307 -7.74 -18.34 14.29
N SER A 308 -6.72 -17.84 15.01
CA SER A 308 -6.53 -18.14 16.43
C SER A 308 -7.75 -17.70 17.27
N LYS A 309 -8.34 -16.55 16.95
CA LYS A 309 -9.55 -16.06 17.63
C LYS A 309 -10.76 -16.97 17.35
N LEU A 310 -10.97 -17.36 16.09
CA LEU A 310 -12.07 -18.25 15.71
C LEU A 310 -11.93 -19.67 16.33
N ARG A 311 -10.70 -20.09 16.63
CA ARG A 311 -10.39 -21.38 17.29
C ARG A 311 -10.34 -21.27 18.83
N GLY A 312 -10.43 -20.08 19.40
CA GLY A 312 -10.27 -19.88 20.83
C GLY A 312 -8.83 -20.06 21.35
N ASP A 313 -7.83 -19.92 20.46
CA ASP A 313 -6.40 -20.04 20.81
C ASP A 313 -5.90 -18.74 21.46
N ALA A 314 -6.18 -18.62 22.75
CA ALA A 314 -5.76 -17.47 23.55
C ALA A 314 -4.22 -17.39 23.71
N ALA A 315 -3.50 -18.51 23.62
CA ALA A 315 -2.05 -18.53 23.78
C ALA A 315 -1.36 -17.84 22.58
N THR A 316 -1.75 -18.19 21.36
CA THR A 316 -1.25 -17.51 20.14
C THR A 316 -1.63 -16.01 20.14
N ILE A 317 -2.86 -15.65 20.54
CA ILE A 317 -3.25 -14.25 20.62
C ILE A 317 -2.38 -13.48 21.62
N ALA A 318 -2.10 -14.05 22.80
CA ALA A 318 -1.25 -13.43 23.81
C ALA A 318 0.21 -13.31 23.36
N GLU A 319 0.73 -14.27 22.57
CA GLU A 319 2.04 -14.17 21.93
C GLU A 319 2.09 -13.01 20.94
N MET A 320 1.07 -12.90 20.07
CA MET A 320 1.00 -11.86 19.04
C MET A 320 0.78 -10.46 19.61
N PHE A 321 -0.04 -10.36 20.65
CA PHE A 321 -0.46 -9.12 21.29
C PHE A 321 -0.35 -9.25 22.82
N PRO A 322 0.86 -9.22 23.38
CA PRO A 322 1.06 -9.47 24.83
C PRO A 322 0.37 -8.44 25.72
N ASN A 323 0.13 -7.24 25.21
CA ASN A 323 -0.49 -6.13 25.93
C ASN A 323 -1.87 -5.76 25.36
N MET A 324 -2.59 -6.71 24.75
CA MET A 324 -3.83 -6.48 24.00
C MET A 324 -4.88 -5.63 24.73
N LYS A 325 -4.87 -5.66 26.07
CA LYS A 325 -5.85 -4.93 26.92
C LYS A 325 -5.40 -3.51 27.25
N ASP A 326 -4.15 -3.18 27.00
CA ASP A 326 -3.59 -1.87 27.30
C ASP A 326 -3.89 -0.89 26.15
N SER A 327 -3.82 0.41 26.43
CA SER A 327 -3.94 1.41 25.36
C SER A 327 -2.85 1.20 24.30
N GLY A 328 -3.27 1.01 23.04
CA GLY A 328 -2.36 0.68 21.93
C GLY A 328 -1.82 -0.76 21.93
N GLY A 329 -2.20 -1.60 22.90
CA GLY A 329 -1.74 -2.99 22.99
C GLY A 329 -2.31 -3.91 21.91
N ASN A 330 -3.32 -3.45 21.17
CA ASN A 330 -3.89 -4.13 20.01
C ASN A 330 -3.21 -3.76 18.67
N ILE A 331 -1.98 -3.27 18.74
CA ILE A 331 -1.14 -2.93 17.60
C ILE A 331 0.00 -3.94 17.51
N ARG A 332 0.16 -4.56 16.34
CA ARG A 332 1.29 -5.43 16.01
C ARG A 332 2.15 -4.80 14.93
N ASP A 333 3.37 -4.44 15.31
CA ASP A 333 4.40 -3.99 14.39
C ASP A 333 5.04 -5.21 13.69
N THR A 334 4.95 -5.26 12.36
CA THR A 334 5.54 -6.34 11.55
C THR A 334 7.03 -6.17 11.29
N GLY A 335 7.61 -5.09 11.82
CA GLY A 335 9.02 -4.77 11.68
C GLY A 335 9.36 -4.10 10.35
N LEU A 336 10.63 -3.72 10.26
CA LEU A 336 11.21 -3.00 9.12
C LEU A 336 12.53 -3.64 8.71
N LYS A 337 12.87 -3.49 7.43
CA LYS A 337 14.21 -3.77 6.93
C LYS A 337 14.82 -2.47 6.44
N ILE A 338 16.05 -2.18 6.86
CA ILE A 338 16.87 -1.17 6.21
C ILE A 338 17.82 -1.87 5.24
N VAL A 339 17.69 -1.56 3.96
CA VAL A 339 18.45 -2.18 2.88
C VAL A 339 19.47 -1.18 2.35
N ALA A 340 20.73 -1.61 2.29
CA ALA A 340 21.84 -0.84 1.74
C ALA A 340 22.51 -1.60 0.59
N PRO A 341 23.18 -0.91 -0.36
CA PRO A 341 24.01 -1.56 -1.37
C PRO A 341 25.04 -2.52 -0.76
N ASP A 342 25.40 -3.57 -1.51
CA ASP A 342 26.35 -4.58 -1.05
C ASP A 342 27.73 -3.97 -0.78
N GLU A 343 28.15 -3.01 -1.62
CA GLU A 343 29.44 -2.33 -1.53
C GLU A 343 29.27 -0.82 -1.50
N GLY A 344 30.29 -0.11 -1.01
CA GLY A 344 30.37 1.37 -1.06
C GLY A 344 29.48 2.10 -0.05
N SER A 345 28.56 1.45 0.64
CA SER A 345 27.71 2.08 1.67
C SER A 345 28.42 2.18 3.01
N PRO A 346 28.44 3.36 3.66
CA PRO A 346 28.97 3.52 5.02
C PRO A 346 28.04 3.00 6.11
N LEU A 347 26.81 2.59 5.74
CA LEU A 347 25.80 2.12 6.69
C LEU A 347 26.19 0.76 7.26
N THR A 348 26.04 0.61 8.59
CA THR A 348 26.32 -0.62 9.33
C THR A 348 25.13 -1.00 10.22
N PRO A 349 24.98 -2.29 10.60
CA PRO A 349 23.93 -2.74 11.53
C PRO A 349 23.94 -1.99 12.87
N GLU A 350 25.13 -1.58 13.34
CA GLU A 350 25.30 -0.87 14.61
C GLU A 350 24.53 0.44 14.66
N MET A 351 24.42 1.14 13.53
CA MET A 351 23.71 2.43 13.42
C MET A 351 22.21 2.32 13.68
N PHE A 352 21.64 1.11 13.61
CA PHE A 352 20.22 0.87 13.73
C PHE A 352 19.82 0.06 14.96
N LYS A 353 20.78 -0.31 15.82
CA LYS A 353 20.52 -1.11 17.04
C LYS A 353 19.57 -0.44 18.03
N GLU A 354 19.57 0.88 18.10
CA GLU A 354 18.70 1.65 18.97
C GLU A 354 17.21 1.47 18.64
N PHE A 355 16.87 1.11 17.39
CA PHE A 355 15.50 0.86 16.96
C PHE A 355 14.94 -0.51 17.38
N GLY A 356 15.78 -1.33 18.01
CA GLY A 356 15.41 -2.64 18.56
C GLY A 356 15.29 -3.76 17.51
N PRO A 357 14.84 -4.95 17.93
CA PRO A 357 14.89 -6.17 17.10
C PRO A 357 13.89 -6.16 15.95
N SER A 358 12.91 -5.25 15.95
CA SER A 358 11.95 -5.11 14.84
C SER A 358 12.54 -4.41 13.61
N VAL A 359 13.76 -3.86 13.70
CA VAL A 359 14.47 -3.25 12.58
C VAL A 359 15.69 -4.09 12.23
N GLN A 360 15.71 -4.63 11.02
CA GLN A 360 16.77 -5.50 10.51
C GLN A 360 17.58 -4.75 9.45
N PHE A 361 18.90 -4.69 9.62
CA PHE A 361 19.79 -4.22 8.56
C PHE A 361 20.14 -5.38 7.62
N LEU A 362 19.97 -5.16 6.33
CA LEU A 362 20.30 -6.13 5.28
C LEU A 362 21.14 -5.45 4.19
N LYS A 363 22.07 -6.20 3.63
CA LYS A 363 22.65 -5.88 2.34
C LYS A 363 21.66 -6.22 1.22
N LEU A 364 21.79 -5.56 0.07
CA LEU A 364 20.87 -5.77 -1.06
C LEU A 364 20.79 -7.24 -1.50
N SER A 365 21.92 -7.96 -1.52
CA SER A 365 21.96 -9.39 -1.83
C SER A 365 21.19 -10.24 -0.81
N GLU A 366 21.29 -9.92 0.48
CA GLU A 366 20.55 -10.60 1.55
C GLU A 366 19.04 -10.33 1.42
N PHE A 367 18.65 -9.09 1.10
CA PHE A 367 17.28 -8.74 0.84
C PHE A 367 16.69 -9.46 -0.38
N LYS A 368 17.45 -9.54 -1.49
CA LYS A 368 17.07 -10.34 -2.67
C LYS A 368 16.93 -11.83 -2.35
N ALA A 369 17.80 -12.38 -1.48
CA ALA A 369 17.69 -13.77 -1.03
C ALA A 369 16.41 -13.99 -0.22
N TRP A 370 16.09 -13.06 0.69
CA TRP A 370 14.83 -13.09 1.44
C TRP A 370 13.60 -13.02 0.52
N LEU A 371 13.57 -12.12 -0.47
CA LEU A 371 12.48 -12.06 -1.45
C LEU A 371 12.31 -13.40 -2.18
N LYS A 372 13.42 -14.01 -2.60
CA LYS A 372 13.40 -15.30 -3.29
C LYS A 372 12.86 -16.44 -2.43
N GLU A 373 13.17 -16.46 -1.13
CA GLU A 373 12.65 -17.47 -0.19
C GLU A 373 11.12 -17.49 -0.17
N TYR A 374 10.50 -16.31 -0.27
CA TYR A 374 9.04 -16.14 -0.28
C TYR A 374 8.43 -16.00 -1.70
N ASN A 375 9.23 -16.25 -2.73
CA ASN A 375 8.84 -16.11 -4.15
C ASN A 375 8.28 -14.72 -4.47
N LEU A 376 8.88 -13.67 -3.89
CA LEU A 376 8.54 -12.28 -4.07
C LEU A 376 9.49 -11.59 -5.06
N THR A 377 8.99 -10.57 -5.76
CA THR A 377 9.78 -9.70 -6.65
C THR A 377 10.04 -8.33 -6.03
N GLY A 378 9.30 -7.96 -4.99
CA GLY A 378 9.40 -6.70 -4.24
C GLY A 378 8.68 -6.78 -2.90
N SER A 379 8.74 -5.69 -2.11
CA SER A 379 8.09 -5.55 -0.81
C SER A 379 7.81 -4.07 -0.48
#